data_35b2790fa5db40e43dd221db8afc28ad
#
_entry.id   35b2790fa5db40e43dd221db8afc28ad
#
_cell.length_a   1.000
_cell.length_b   1.000
_cell.length_c   1.000
_cell.angle_alpha   90.00
_cell.angle_beta   90.00
_cell.angle_gamma   90.00
#
_symmetry.space_group_name_H-M   'P 1'
#
loop_
_entity.id
_entity.type
_entity.pdbx_description
1 polymer ?
#
loop_
_entity_poly.entity_id
_entity_poly.type
_entity_poly.pdbx_seq_one_letter_code
_entity_poly.pdbx_strand_id
1 'polypeptide(L)'
;MNSIEQFRNHLNQQREATLASASDLAKHLQAIAAAHADYAKRSFNEGAAFFEKLVSARSPEEVVKVRTEYTKTSYETFVAESTRIVEMYAELSKNAFKPFGGMIAKTPSQTTVQ
;
A
#
# COMPACT_ATOMS: atom_id res chain seq x y z
N MET A 1 -19.61 36.66 24.18
CA MET A 1 -18.63 36.99 23.15
C MET A 1 -17.54 35.97 23.09
N ASN A 2 -16.90 35.72 24.20
CA ASN A 2 -15.81 34.76 24.18
C ASN A 2 -16.20 33.38 23.75
N SER A 3 -17.41 32.96 24.06
CA SER A 3 -17.87 31.62 23.71
C SER A 3 -18.03 31.45 22.20
N ILE A 4 -18.42 32.52 21.51
CA ILE A 4 -18.55 32.49 20.07
C ILE A 4 -17.17 32.41 19.41
N GLU A 5 -16.20 33.15 19.95
CA GLU A 5 -14.84 33.10 19.45
C GLU A 5 -14.23 31.75 19.69
N GLN A 6 -14.46 31.15 20.85
CA GLN A 6 -13.95 29.83 21.17
C GLN A 6 -14.56 28.78 20.25
N PHE A 7 -15.84 28.88 19.98
CA PHE A 7 -16.51 27.96 19.07
C PHE A 7 -15.93 28.09 17.67
N ARG A 8 -15.74 29.32 17.23
CA ARG A 8 -15.17 29.57 15.90
C ARG A 8 -13.75 29.03 15.79
N ASN A 9 -12.93 29.25 16.82
CA ASN A 9 -11.58 28.73 16.83
C ASN A 9 -11.57 27.22 16.82
N HIS A 10 -12.48 26.61 17.56
CA HIS A 10 -12.59 25.16 17.59
C HIS A 10 -12.95 24.60 16.22
N LEU A 11 -13.89 25.23 15.53
CA LEU A 11 -14.27 24.81 14.20
C LEU A 11 -13.10 24.96 13.21
N ASN A 12 -12.35 26.05 13.34
CA ASN A 12 -11.19 26.26 12.48
C ASN A 12 -10.12 25.20 12.72
N GLN A 13 -9.88 24.85 13.95
CA GLN A 13 -8.92 23.81 14.30
C GLN A 13 -9.33 22.47 13.75
N GLN A 14 -10.62 22.15 13.84
CA GLN A 14 -11.14 20.90 13.29
C GLN A 14 -10.99 20.87 11.78
N ARG A 15 -11.26 22.00 11.13
CA ARG A 15 -11.13 22.09 9.69
C ARG A 15 -9.68 21.87 9.25
N GLU A 16 -8.75 22.50 9.96
CA GLU A 16 -7.34 22.34 9.64
C GLU A 16 -6.88 20.90 9.84
N ALA A 17 -7.32 20.29 10.94
CA ALA A 17 -6.98 18.89 11.21
C ALA A 17 -7.56 17.96 10.14
N THR A 18 -8.78 18.23 9.70
CA THR A 18 -9.42 17.42 8.68
C THR A 18 -8.68 17.56 7.33
N LEU A 19 -8.29 18.79 6.99
CA LEU A 19 -7.55 19.02 5.76
C LEU A 19 -6.19 18.34 5.79
N ALA A 20 -5.51 18.40 6.93
CA ALA A 20 -4.22 17.74 7.07
C ALA A 20 -4.35 16.23 6.95
N SER A 21 -5.39 15.66 7.55
CA SER A 21 -5.64 14.23 7.45
C SER A 21 -5.97 13.82 6.03
N ALA A 22 -6.75 14.62 5.33
CA ALA A 22 -7.08 14.34 3.94
C ALA A 22 -5.84 14.41 3.06
N SER A 23 -4.95 15.36 3.31
CA SER A 23 -3.71 15.48 2.57
C SER A 23 -2.81 14.27 2.80
N ASP A 24 -2.69 13.82 4.05
CA ASP A 24 -1.91 12.63 4.36
C ASP A 24 -2.51 11.40 3.70
N LEU A 25 -3.82 11.26 3.73
CA LEU A 25 -4.50 10.15 3.08
C LEU A 25 -4.21 10.15 1.59
N ALA A 26 -4.28 11.31 0.95
CA ALA A 26 -4.00 11.42 -0.47
C ALA A 26 -2.57 10.99 -0.79
N LYS A 27 -1.61 11.39 0.05
CA LYS A 27 -0.22 10.98 -0.14
C LYS A 27 -0.05 9.48 -0.03
N HIS A 28 -0.71 8.86 0.94
CA HIS A 28 -0.66 7.42 1.09
C HIS A 28 -1.26 6.70 -0.11
N LEU A 29 -2.38 7.19 -0.60
CA LEU A 29 -3.02 6.60 -1.78
C LEU A 29 -2.16 6.74 -3.02
N GLN A 30 -1.51 7.89 -3.18
CA GLN A 30 -0.59 8.10 -4.30
C GLN A 30 0.60 7.16 -4.21
N ALA A 31 1.13 6.96 -3.01
CA ALA A 31 2.26 6.06 -2.82
C ALA A 31 1.87 4.61 -3.14
N ILE A 32 0.67 4.20 -2.74
CA ILE A 32 0.18 2.87 -3.04
C ILE A 32 -0.02 2.70 -4.54
N ALA A 33 -0.60 3.70 -5.20
CA ALA A 33 -0.77 3.65 -6.65
C ALA A 33 0.57 3.55 -7.37
N ALA A 34 1.56 4.31 -6.90
CA ALA A 34 2.91 4.24 -7.47
C ALA A 34 3.53 2.86 -7.26
N ALA A 35 3.31 2.25 -6.10
CA ALA A 35 3.84 0.92 -5.82
C ALA A 35 3.22 -0.13 -6.74
N HIS A 36 1.91 -0.02 -7.00
CA HIS A 36 1.25 -0.92 -7.93
C HIS A 36 1.77 -0.73 -9.35
N ALA A 37 2.00 0.52 -9.76
CA ALA A 37 2.54 0.81 -11.06
C ALA A 37 3.96 0.26 -11.22
N ASP A 38 4.78 0.40 -10.19
CA ASP A 38 6.13 -0.17 -10.18
C ASP A 38 6.10 -1.68 -10.29
N TYR A 39 5.19 -2.32 -9.56
CA TYR A 39 5.04 -3.76 -9.63
C TYR A 39 4.66 -4.20 -11.04
N ALA A 40 3.70 -3.52 -11.65
CA ALA A 40 3.27 -3.83 -13.00
C ALA A 40 4.41 -3.66 -14.00
N LYS A 41 5.19 -2.59 -13.84
CA LYS A 41 6.31 -2.34 -14.71
C LYS A 41 7.39 -3.40 -14.59
N ARG A 42 7.71 -3.79 -13.35
CA ARG A 42 8.69 -4.84 -13.11
C ARG A 42 8.22 -6.18 -13.68
N SER A 43 6.95 -6.50 -13.44
CA SER A 43 6.39 -7.75 -13.96
C SER A 43 6.42 -7.78 -15.48
N PHE A 44 6.11 -6.67 -16.11
CA PHE A 44 6.15 -6.56 -17.55
C PHE A 44 7.59 -6.75 -18.06
N ASN A 45 8.54 -6.08 -17.42
CA ASN A 45 9.94 -6.18 -17.83
C ASN A 45 10.48 -7.59 -17.64
N GLU A 46 10.12 -8.24 -16.54
CA GLU A 46 10.53 -9.61 -16.28
C GLU A 46 9.93 -10.56 -17.31
N GLY A 47 8.66 -10.35 -17.65
CA GLY A 47 7.99 -11.15 -18.66
C GLY A 47 8.62 -10.97 -20.04
N ALA A 48 8.98 -9.74 -20.39
CA ALA A 48 9.62 -9.46 -21.66
C ALA A 48 11.00 -10.11 -21.72
N ALA A 49 11.78 -10.01 -20.65
CA ALA A 49 13.08 -10.65 -20.57
C ALA A 49 12.97 -12.17 -20.65
N PHE A 50 11.97 -12.72 -19.97
CA PHE A 50 11.69 -14.15 -20.04
C PHE A 50 11.39 -14.58 -21.48
N PHE A 51 10.54 -13.82 -22.15
CA PHE A 51 10.17 -14.13 -23.53
C PHE A 51 11.39 -14.11 -24.43
N GLU A 52 12.24 -13.09 -24.31
CA GLU A 52 13.45 -13.00 -25.11
C GLU A 52 14.36 -14.20 -24.89
N LYS A 53 14.54 -14.58 -23.63
CA LYS A 53 15.37 -15.74 -23.32
C LYS A 53 14.74 -17.02 -23.82
N LEU A 54 13.44 -17.12 -23.76
CA LEU A 54 12.73 -18.31 -24.18
C LEU A 54 12.87 -18.52 -25.69
N VAL A 55 12.69 -17.45 -26.47
CA VAL A 55 12.82 -17.57 -27.93
C VAL A 55 14.26 -17.76 -28.37
N SER A 56 15.19 -17.38 -27.52
CA SER A 56 16.62 -17.58 -27.81
C SER A 56 17.15 -18.94 -27.37
N ALA A 57 16.37 -19.68 -26.59
CA ALA A 57 16.78 -20.96 -26.08
C ALA A 57 16.90 -21.98 -27.23
N ARG A 58 17.96 -22.73 -27.23
CA ARG A 58 18.24 -23.68 -28.30
C ARG A 58 18.11 -25.14 -27.88
N SER A 59 17.82 -25.38 -26.64
CA SER A 59 17.69 -26.75 -26.14
C SER A 59 16.58 -26.82 -25.11
N PRO A 60 15.99 -28.00 -24.92
CA PRO A 60 15.01 -28.17 -23.85
C PRO A 60 15.56 -27.84 -22.47
N GLU A 61 16.83 -28.09 -22.24
CA GLU A 61 17.46 -27.80 -20.98
C GLU A 61 17.52 -26.29 -20.73
N GLU A 62 17.79 -25.52 -21.76
CA GLU A 62 17.79 -24.06 -21.64
C GLU A 62 16.39 -23.54 -21.38
N VAL A 63 15.38 -24.12 -21.99
CA VAL A 63 14.00 -23.74 -21.76
C VAL A 63 13.64 -23.95 -20.29
N VAL A 64 13.99 -25.11 -19.74
CA VAL A 64 13.71 -25.40 -18.34
C VAL A 64 14.42 -24.41 -17.44
N LYS A 65 15.68 -24.13 -17.74
CA LYS A 65 16.46 -23.19 -16.95
C LYS A 65 15.84 -21.80 -16.96
N VAL A 66 15.45 -21.33 -18.14
CA VAL A 66 14.83 -20.01 -18.30
C VAL A 66 13.52 -19.94 -17.50
N ARG A 67 12.71 -20.98 -17.59
CA ARG A 67 11.45 -21.02 -16.86
C ARG A 67 11.67 -21.04 -15.36
N THR A 68 12.65 -21.80 -14.91
CA THR A 68 12.95 -21.89 -13.48
C THR A 68 13.41 -20.53 -12.97
N GLU A 69 14.30 -19.86 -13.69
CA GLU A 69 14.78 -18.54 -13.32
C GLU A 69 13.65 -17.52 -13.28
N TYR A 70 12.76 -17.57 -14.28
CA TYR A 70 11.64 -16.65 -14.32
C TYR A 70 10.70 -16.87 -13.14
N THR A 71 10.40 -18.13 -12.85
CA THR A 71 9.51 -18.45 -11.72
C THR A 71 10.11 -17.95 -10.41
N LYS A 72 11.41 -18.15 -10.23
CA LYS A 72 12.09 -17.70 -9.02
C LYS A 72 12.07 -16.18 -8.92
N THR A 73 12.43 -15.49 -9.99
CA THR A 73 12.46 -14.04 -10.00
C THR A 73 11.07 -13.45 -9.78
N SER A 74 10.08 -14.02 -10.46
CA SER A 74 8.69 -13.55 -10.31
C SER A 74 8.19 -13.75 -8.89
N TYR A 75 8.54 -14.87 -8.27
CA TYR A 75 8.15 -15.13 -6.89
C TYR A 75 8.82 -14.15 -5.94
N GLU A 76 10.12 -13.91 -6.13
CA GLU A 76 10.85 -12.96 -5.29
C GLU A 76 10.27 -11.55 -5.42
N THR A 77 9.98 -11.15 -6.65
CA THR A 77 9.37 -9.84 -6.90
C THR A 77 7.99 -9.76 -6.26
N PHE A 78 7.20 -10.82 -6.41
CA PHE A 78 5.87 -10.88 -5.82
C PHE A 78 5.94 -10.73 -4.31
N VAL A 79 6.83 -11.48 -3.66
CA VAL A 79 6.95 -11.42 -2.20
C VAL A 79 7.39 -10.03 -1.76
N ALA A 80 8.42 -9.48 -2.40
CA ALA A 80 8.95 -8.18 -2.02
C ALA A 80 7.92 -7.08 -2.23
N GLU A 81 7.27 -7.06 -3.38
CA GLU A 81 6.32 -6.00 -3.68
C GLU A 81 5.02 -6.15 -2.91
N SER A 82 4.57 -7.40 -2.70
CA SER A 82 3.39 -7.64 -1.90
C SER A 82 3.59 -7.21 -0.46
N THR A 83 4.76 -7.52 0.10
CA THR A 83 5.07 -7.12 1.46
C THR A 83 5.09 -5.61 1.58
N ARG A 84 5.71 -4.94 0.61
CA ARG A 84 5.75 -3.49 0.59
C ARG A 84 4.35 -2.89 0.49
N ILE A 85 3.52 -3.43 -0.40
CA ILE A 85 2.17 -2.92 -0.59
C ILE A 85 1.32 -3.17 0.65
N VAL A 86 1.44 -4.35 1.26
CA VAL A 86 0.72 -4.64 2.50
C VAL A 86 1.12 -3.67 3.60
N GLU A 87 2.40 -3.37 3.73
CA GLU A 87 2.87 -2.40 4.70
C GLU A 87 2.29 -1.02 4.43
N MET A 88 2.19 -0.63 3.17
CA MET A 88 1.60 0.64 2.80
C MET A 88 0.12 0.71 3.15
N TYR A 89 -0.61 -0.38 2.93
CA TYR A 89 -2.01 -0.45 3.33
C TYR A 89 -2.16 -0.41 4.84
N ALA A 90 -1.26 -1.06 5.56
CA ALA A 90 -1.29 -1.04 7.01
C ALA A 90 -1.07 0.38 7.54
N GLU A 91 -0.12 1.10 6.96
CA GLU A 91 0.10 2.49 7.32
C GLU A 91 -1.10 3.35 7.00
N LEU A 92 -1.69 3.13 5.82
CA LEU A 92 -2.88 3.86 5.43
C LEU A 92 -4.01 3.63 6.42
N SER A 93 -4.27 2.38 6.78
CA SER A 93 -5.31 2.04 7.73
C SER A 93 -5.06 2.67 9.08
N LYS A 94 -3.82 2.64 9.53
CA LYS A 94 -3.43 3.21 10.80
C LYS A 94 -3.73 4.71 10.83
N ASN A 95 -3.36 5.40 9.77
CA ASN A 95 -3.59 6.83 9.68
C ASN A 95 -5.06 7.17 9.48
N ALA A 96 -5.77 6.38 8.69
CA ALA A 96 -7.18 6.63 8.43
C ALA A 96 -8.03 6.46 9.68
N PHE A 97 -7.67 5.49 10.54
CA PHE A 97 -8.44 5.22 11.74
C PHE A 97 -7.88 5.88 12.99
N LYS A 98 -6.80 6.61 12.86
CA LYS A 98 -6.20 7.29 14.00
C LYS A 98 -7.17 8.19 14.74
N PRO A 99 -7.99 9.01 14.08
CA PRO A 99 -8.95 9.85 14.79
C PRO A 99 -9.97 9.08 15.59
N PHE A 100 -10.22 7.84 15.22
CA PHE A 100 -11.22 7.02 15.90
C PHE A 100 -10.61 6.05 16.90
N GLY A 101 -9.30 6.08 17.04
CA GLY A 101 -8.60 5.15 17.91
C GLY A 101 -9.09 5.20 19.34
N GLY A 102 -9.34 6.40 19.85
CA GLY A 102 -9.82 6.57 21.21
C GLY A 102 -11.21 5.98 21.42
N MET A 103 -12.07 6.17 20.44
CA MET A 103 -13.42 5.62 20.51
C MET A 103 -13.41 4.11 20.47
N ILE A 104 -12.59 3.56 19.63
CA ILE A 104 -12.48 2.11 19.50
C ILE A 104 -11.94 1.51 20.78
N ALA A 105 -10.96 2.16 21.36
CA ALA A 105 -10.38 1.68 22.60
C ALA A 105 -11.36 1.70 23.75
N LYS A 106 -12.34 2.61 23.71
CA LYS A 106 -13.33 2.72 24.76
C LYS A 106 -14.51 1.79 24.62
N THR A 107 -14.51 0.98 23.59
CA THR A 107 -15.63 0.07 23.34
C THR A 107 -15.18 -1.35 23.62
N PRO A 108 -15.16 -1.74 24.88
CA PRO A 108 -14.58 -3.04 25.24
C PRO A 108 -15.39 -4.22 24.76
N SER A 109 -16.64 -4.05 24.58
CA SER A 109 -17.47 -5.18 24.22
C SER A 109 -17.13 -5.75 22.87
N GLN A 110 -16.59 -4.95 22.01
CA GLN A 110 -16.27 -5.47 20.72
C GLN A 110 -15.15 -6.42 20.72
N THR A 111 -14.25 -6.31 21.65
CA THR A 111 -13.07 -7.12 21.62
C THR A 111 -13.25 -8.42 22.35
N THR A 112 -14.11 -8.45 23.29
CA THR A 112 -14.21 -9.62 24.14
C THR A 112 -15.24 -10.59 23.70
N VAL A 113 -16.08 -10.19 22.83
CA VAL A 113 -17.19 -10.98 22.52
C VAL A 113 -16.85 -12.21 21.86
N GLN A 114 -15.95 -12.37 21.31
CA GLN A 114 -15.89 -13.63 20.79
C GLN A 114 -14.90 -14.42 21.22
#